data_f3128c158bb45955ebe1d0c498cfd259
#
_entry.id   f3128c158bb45955ebe1d0c498cfd259
#
_cell.length_a   1.000
_cell.length_b   1.000
_cell.length_c   1.000
_cell.angle_alpha   90.00
_cell.angle_beta   90.00
_cell.angle_gamma   90.00
#
_symmetry.space_group_name_H-M   'P 1'
#
loop_
_entity.id
_entity.type
_entity.pdbx_description
1 polymer ?
#
loop_
_entity_poly.entity_id
_entity_poly.type
_entity_poly.pdbx_seq_one_letter_code
_entity_poly.pdbx_strand_id
1 'polypeptide(L)'
;MEKPLDKLFDKFLQGQAIFRDRNALRPTYVPDELPYRDEQMNRIGAILGPTLRGAPPSNILCYGKTGTGKTVVARYVLQLLIEKAKQSGVVAPLTAFVNCRIVGTNYRVLRQLCEDIDARMPDGSEVPFTGLPTDEIRSIFMRKLDSGPNIMVVVLDEVDSLVKRDVSQGNDILYGLTRMNGELINSRVSLIGISNDLKFKEMLDPRVLSTLGEEEVIFAPYNAVELKGILQQRVDIAFNKPAISDEGVINLVGALAAQEHGDARRALDLLRTSGELAERRGDEKVTQGHVREAQKIIERDTITEAVKTLPLQSKAVLFSVYALANRGKKDIFTGECYNVYSEIAKALSLDTLTQRRVSDLISELDMLGLINTTVISKGRYGRTKKIRLAVGKKQIGIILDEDVRLSKVAKDLL
;
A
#
# COMPACT_ATOMS: atom_id res chain seq x y z
N MET A 1 47.77 0.72 -7.71
CA MET A 1 46.64 -0.10 -8.22
C MET A 1 45.35 0.57 -7.81
N GLU A 2 44.64 1.16 -8.74
CA GLU A 2 43.29 1.69 -8.49
C GLU A 2 42.38 0.57 -8.01
N LYS A 3 41.63 0.81 -6.92
CA LYS A 3 40.72 -0.19 -6.40
C LYS A 3 39.56 -0.40 -7.40
N PRO A 4 39.01 -1.59 -7.57
CA PRO A 4 37.92 -1.87 -8.51
C PRO A 4 36.69 -0.96 -8.28
N LEU A 5 36.48 -0.50 -7.03
CA LEU A 5 35.41 0.43 -6.62
C LEU A 5 35.65 1.85 -7.14
N ASP A 6 36.90 2.31 -7.23
CA ASP A 6 37.21 3.67 -7.73
C ASP A 6 36.78 3.79 -9.21
N LYS A 7 37.11 2.78 -10.03
CA LYS A 7 36.66 2.72 -11.44
C LYS A 7 35.14 2.70 -11.58
N LEU A 8 34.45 2.05 -10.65
CA LEU A 8 32.97 2.04 -10.65
C LEU A 8 32.42 3.43 -10.36
N PHE A 9 32.98 4.13 -9.37
CA PHE A 9 32.55 5.49 -9.02
C PHE A 9 32.90 6.50 -10.13
N ASP A 10 34.07 6.39 -10.75
CA ASP A 10 34.45 7.22 -11.88
C ASP A 10 33.49 7.05 -13.08
N LYS A 11 33.01 5.83 -13.32
CA LYS A 11 31.99 5.56 -14.35
C LYS A 11 30.68 6.32 -14.07
N PHE A 12 30.26 6.40 -12.81
CA PHE A 12 29.05 7.18 -12.43
C PHE A 12 29.28 8.68 -12.54
N LEU A 13 30.50 9.18 -12.29
CA LEU A 13 30.83 10.60 -12.39
C LEU A 13 30.97 11.05 -13.87
N GLN A 14 31.44 10.19 -14.75
CA GLN A 14 31.71 10.51 -16.15
C GLN A 14 30.53 10.15 -17.08
N GLY A 15 29.60 9.27 -16.64
CA GLY A 15 28.43 8.85 -17.44
C GLY A 15 27.39 9.96 -17.60
N GLN A 16 26.67 9.93 -18.70
CA GLN A 16 25.49 10.78 -18.86
C GLN A 16 24.43 10.36 -17.85
N ALA A 17 23.95 11.30 -17.04
CA ALA A 17 22.89 11.03 -16.07
C ALA A 17 21.59 10.70 -16.81
N ILE A 18 21.02 9.54 -16.56
CA ILE A 18 19.70 9.12 -17.07
C ILE A 18 18.61 10.00 -16.46
N PHE A 19 18.69 10.25 -15.16
CA PHE A 19 17.68 11.02 -14.45
C PHE A 19 18.07 12.49 -14.28
N ARG A 20 17.07 13.37 -14.44
CA ARG A 20 17.09 14.77 -14.03
C ARG A 20 16.59 14.92 -12.59
N ASP A 21 15.44 14.31 -12.29
CA ASP A 21 14.86 14.24 -10.95
C ASP A 21 14.22 12.87 -10.67
N ARG A 22 14.91 12.01 -9.93
CA ARG A 22 14.39 10.68 -9.56
C ARG A 22 13.19 10.74 -8.63
N ASN A 23 13.04 11.83 -7.85
CA ASN A 23 11.96 11.94 -6.87
C ASN A 23 10.60 12.03 -7.58
N ALA A 24 10.55 12.57 -8.79
CA ALA A 24 9.34 12.64 -9.59
C ALA A 24 8.70 11.26 -9.87
N LEU A 25 9.48 10.16 -9.78
CA LEU A 25 8.97 8.79 -9.95
C LEU A 25 8.59 8.10 -8.63
N ARG A 26 8.77 8.77 -7.48
CA ARG A 26 8.38 8.19 -6.19
C ARG A 26 6.88 8.30 -5.95
N PRO A 27 6.28 7.32 -5.24
CA PRO A 27 4.85 7.37 -4.91
C PRO A 27 4.43 8.56 -4.03
N THR A 28 5.40 9.17 -3.33
CA THR A 28 5.17 10.34 -2.45
C THR A 28 5.17 11.67 -3.19
N TYR A 29 5.62 11.70 -4.43
CA TYR A 29 5.66 12.93 -5.22
C TYR A 29 4.25 13.33 -5.67
N VAL A 30 3.88 14.56 -5.40
CA VAL A 30 2.63 15.16 -5.87
C VAL A 30 2.97 16.09 -7.03
N PRO A 31 2.51 15.82 -8.25
CA PRO A 31 2.75 16.71 -9.40
C PRO A 31 1.82 17.91 -9.37
N ASP A 32 2.16 18.93 -10.16
CA ASP A 32 1.34 20.13 -10.33
C ASP A 32 0.01 19.85 -11.05
N GLU A 33 -0.06 18.77 -11.83
CA GLU A 33 -1.27 18.34 -12.53
C GLU A 33 -1.48 16.84 -12.35
N LEU A 34 -2.73 16.43 -12.16
CA LEU A 34 -3.16 15.05 -12.00
C LEU A 34 -4.06 14.63 -13.17
N PRO A 35 -3.50 14.23 -14.32
CA PRO A 35 -4.29 13.85 -15.48
C PRO A 35 -5.23 12.68 -15.17
N TYR A 36 -6.39 12.69 -15.84
CA TYR A 36 -7.42 11.64 -15.75
C TYR A 36 -8.09 11.48 -14.36
N ARG A 37 -8.02 12.52 -13.53
CA ARG A 37 -8.72 12.59 -12.24
C ARG A 37 -9.51 13.88 -12.05
N ASP A 38 -9.78 14.60 -13.15
CA ASP A 38 -10.53 15.85 -13.12
C ASP A 38 -11.91 15.70 -12.48
N GLU A 39 -12.64 14.62 -12.79
CA GLU A 39 -13.95 14.35 -12.21
C GLU A 39 -13.86 14.19 -10.68
N GLN A 40 -12.90 13.38 -10.19
CA GLN A 40 -12.71 13.16 -8.77
C GLN A 40 -12.23 14.43 -8.05
N MET A 41 -11.30 15.17 -8.67
CA MET A 41 -10.83 16.46 -8.13
C MET A 41 -11.96 17.47 -8.03
N ASN A 42 -12.75 17.61 -9.09
CA ASN A 42 -13.88 18.53 -9.13
C ASN A 42 -14.94 18.17 -8.09
N ARG A 43 -15.25 16.87 -7.94
CA ARG A 43 -16.22 16.40 -6.96
C ARG A 43 -15.75 16.66 -5.53
N ILE A 44 -14.52 16.29 -5.18
CA ILE A 44 -13.94 16.56 -3.85
C ILE A 44 -13.86 18.08 -3.63
N GLY A 45 -13.41 18.83 -4.61
CA GLY A 45 -13.32 20.29 -4.55
C GLY A 45 -14.67 20.96 -4.34
N ALA A 46 -15.73 20.48 -5.00
CA ALA A 46 -17.09 21.00 -4.82
C ALA A 46 -17.62 20.73 -3.39
N ILE A 47 -17.34 19.56 -2.84
CA ILE A 47 -17.75 19.19 -1.46
C ILE A 47 -16.98 20.03 -0.43
N LEU A 48 -15.67 20.25 -0.63
CA LEU A 48 -14.83 21.02 0.27
C LEU A 48 -14.97 22.55 0.10
N GLY A 49 -15.45 23.01 -1.04
CA GLY A 49 -15.60 24.44 -1.40
C GLY A 49 -16.31 25.31 -0.37
N PRO A 50 -17.38 24.84 0.32
CA PRO A 50 -18.07 25.58 1.37
C PRO A 50 -17.15 26.08 2.50
N THR A 51 -16.02 25.41 2.77
CA THR A 51 -15.05 25.83 3.79
C THR A 51 -14.50 27.23 3.55
N LEU A 52 -14.38 27.67 2.28
CA LEU A 52 -13.94 29.02 1.92
C LEU A 52 -14.96 30.11 2.35
N ARG A 53 -16.17 29.72 2.73
CA ARG A 53 -17.22 30.60 3.24
C ARG A 53 -17.49 30.36 4.73
N GLY A 54 -16.62 29.60 5.42
CA GLY A 54 -16.81 29.27 6.84
C GLY A 54 -17.88 28.21 7.11
N ALA A 55 -18.37 27.49 6.08
CA ALA A 55 -19.34 26.42 6.25
C ALA A 55 -18.65 25.04 6.26
N PRO A 56 -19.03 24.13 7.17
CA PRO A 56 -18.44 22.78 7.23
C PRO A 56 -18.82 21.97 6.00
N PRO A 57 -17.88 21.24 5.39
CA PRO A 57 -18.16 20.34 4.28
C PRO A 57 -18.73 19.00 4.78
N SER A 58 -19.42 18.27 3.91
CA SER A 58 -19.81 16.88 4.16
C SER A 58 -18.62 15.96 4.31
N ASN A 59 -18.80 14.83 4.98
CA ASN A 59 -17.82 13.76 5.01
C ASN A 59 -17.72 13.06 3.65
N ILE A 60 -16.54 12.59 3.31
CA ILE A 60 -16.26 11.95 2.01
C ILE A 60 -15.68 10.56 2.25
N LEU A 61 -16.20 9.57 1.56
CA LEU A 61 -15.60 8.24 1.47
C LEU A 61 -15.03 8.01 0.06
N CYS A 62 -13.70 8.00 -0.03
CA CYS A 62 -12.96 7.69 -1.26
C CYS A 62 -12.57 6.22 -1.29
N TYR A 63 -12.98 5.46 -2.30
CA TYR A 63 -12.60 4.07 -2.41
C TYR A 63 -12.28 3.63 -3.83
N GLY A 64 -11.46 2.60 -3.92
CA GLY A 64 -10.93 2.05 -5.17
C GLY A 64 -9.68 1.23 -4.90
N LYS A 65 -9.18 0.48 -5.87
CA LYS A 65 -7.96 -0.33 -5.73
C LYS A 65 -6.74 0.53 -5.40
N THR A 66 -5.66 -0.11 -4.96
CA THR A 66 -4.34 0.55 -4.77
C THR A 66 -3.87 1.21 -6.07
N GLY A 67 -3.09 2.29 -5.95
CA GLY A 67 -2.48 2.97 -7.09
C GLY A 67 -3.43 3.74 -8.01
N THR A 68 -4.72 3.91 -7.64
CA THR A 68 -5.71 4.64 -8.44
C THR A 68 -5.73 6.14 -8.21
N GLY A 69 -4.84 6.68 -7.37
CA GLY A 69 -4.68 8.12 -7.17
C GLY A 69 -5.47 8.74 -6.01
N LYS A 70 -6.16 7.97 -5.17
CA LYS A 70 -6.99 8.49 -4.05
C LYS A 70 -6.26 9.46 -3.13
N THR A 71 -5.15 9.02 -2.56
CA THR A 71 -4.37 9.82 -1.60
C THR A 71 -3.77 11.07 -2.23
N VAL A 72 -3.25 10.96 -3.46
CA VAL A 72 -2.63 12.10 -4.16
C VAL A 72 -3.68 13.14 -4.55
N VAL A 73 -4.86 12.72 -4.99
CA VAL A 73 -5.97 13.63 -5.31
C VAL A 73 -6.45 14.34 -4.06
N ALA A 74 -6.67 13.65 -2.95
CA ALA A 74 -7.08 14.27 -1.69
C ALA A 74 -6.05 15.33 -1.22
N ARG A 75 -4.76 15.01 -1.27
CA ARG A 75 -3.67 15.95 -0.93
C ARG A 75 -3.66 17.17 -1.85
N TYR A 76 -3.75 16.94 -3.15
CA TYR A 76 -3.74 17.98 -4.16
C TYR A 76 -4.90 18.96 -3.98
N VAL A 77 -6.13 18.45 -3.84
CA VAL A 77 -7.31 19.31 -3.67
C VAL A 77 -7.24 20.11 -2.37
N LEU A 78 -6.77 19.50 -1.26
CA LEU A 78 -6.61 20.22 0.00
C LEU A 78 -5.52 21.28 -0.08
N GLN A 79 -4.41 21.00 -0.77
CA GLN A 79 -3.37 22.01 -0.98
C GLN A 79 -3.90 23.20 -1.76
N LEU A 80 -4.61 22.97 -2.89
CA LEU A 80 -5.22 24.04 -3.67
C LEU A 80 -6.25 24.82 -2.86
N LEU A 81 -7.04 24.15 -2.02
CA LEU A 81 -8.03 24.80 -1.15
C LEU A 81 -7.35 25.76 -0.17
N ILE A 82 -6.26 25.31 0.49
CA ILE A 82 -5.48 26.12 1.42
C ILE A 82 -4.83 27.31 0.71
N GLU A 83 -4.23 27.10 -0.45
CA GLU A 83 -3.63 28.15 -1.26
C GLU A 83 -4.67 29.20 -1.67
N LYS A 84 -5.85 28.73 -2.10
CA LYS A 84 -6.95 29.63 -2.47
C LYS A 84 -7.50 30.43 -1.30
N ALA A 85 -7.62 29.80 -0.13
CA ALA A 85 -8.03 30.49 1.09
C ALA A 85 -7.04 31.62 1.44
N LYS A 86 -5.72 31.34 1.41
CA LYS A 86 -4.67 32.32 1.66
C LYS A 86 -4.70 33.47 0.65
N GLN A 87 -4.84 33.17 -0.65
CA GLN A 87 -4.94 34.18 -1.71
C GLN A 87 -6.17 35.10 -1.57
N SER A 88 -7.26 34.55 -1.06
CA SER A 88 -8.54 35.28 -0.88
C SER A 88 -8.66 35.96 0.49
N GLY A 89 -7.65 35.84 1.36
CA GLY A 89 -7.67 36.44 2.71
C GLY A 89 -8.70 35.83 3.66
N VAL A 90 -9.19 34.60 3.37
CA VAL A 90 -10.10 33.86 4.23
C VAL A 90 -9.35 32.89 5.11
N VAL A 91 -9.94 32.51 6.26
CA VAL A 91 -9.32 31.52 7.15
C VAL A 91 -9.24 30.16 6.44
N ALA A 92 -8.02 29.65 6.29
CA ALA A 92 -7.82 28.35 5.70
C ALA A 92 -8.28 27.25 6.67
N PRO A 93 -8.89 26.15 6.18
CA PRO A 93 -9.21 25.01 7.05
C PRO A 93 -7.92 24.39 7.61
N LEU A 94 -8.00 23.90 8.85
CA LEU A 94 -6.98 23.02 9.42
C LEU A 94 -7.05 21.67 8.70
N THR A 95 -5.90 21.05 8.47
CA THR A 95 -5.86 19.75 7.80
C THR A 95 -4.99 18.78 8.55
N ALA A 96 -5.41 17.53 8.67
CA ALA A 96 -4.61 16.44 9.19
C ALA A 96 -4.61 15.26 8.22
N PHE A 97 -3.45 14.59 8.11
CA PHE A 97 -3.30 13.37 7.30
C PHE A 97 -2.81 12.22 8.16
N VAL A 98 -3.67 11.26 8.42
CA VAL A 98 -3.35 10.08 9.24
C VAL A 98 -3.37 8.83 8.36
N ASN A 99 -2.21 8.16 8.23
CA ASN A 99 -2.17 6.82 7.64
C ASN A 99 -2.53 5.80 8.71
N CYS A 100 -3.75 5.27 8.64
CA CYS A 100 -4.32 4.38 9.65
C CYS A 100 -3.58 3.03 9.77
N ARG A 101 -2.95 2.56 8.71
CA ARG A 101 -2.15 1.35 8.72
C ARG A 101 -0.86 1.51 9.54
N ILE A 102 -0.20 2.68 9.43
CA ILE A 102 1.03 2.99 10.16
C ILE A 102 0.73 3.24 11.62
N VAL A 103 -0.25 4.11 11.88
CA VAL A 103 -0.63 4.53 13.23
C VAL A 103 -1.24 3.39 14.03
N GLY A 104 -2.18 2.69 13.45
CA GLY A 104 -2.63 1.36 13.85
C GLY A 104 -3.53 1.25 15.08
N THR A 105 -3.72 2.28 15.92
CA THR A 105 -4.58 2.26 17.10
C THR A 105 -5.34 3.57 17.26
N ASN A 106 -6.52 3.52 17.91
CA ASN A 106 -7.35 4.69 18.19
C ASN A 106 -6.59 5.77 18.96
N TYR A 107 -5.83 5.36 19.97
CA TYR A 107 -4.97 6.24 20.75
C TYR A 107 -4.00 7.04 19.85
N ARG A 108 -3.30 6.36 18.96
CA ARG A 108 -2.32 6.98 18.08
C ARG A 108 -2.94 7.87 17.01
N VAL A 109 -4.14 7.52 16.53
CA VAL A 109 -4.90 8.39 15.62
C VAL A 109 -5.19 9.72 16.31
N LEU A 110 -5.79 9.70 17.50
CA LEU A 110 -6.11 10.93 18.24
C LEU A 110 -4.84 11.72 18.63
N ARG A 111 -3.77 11.02 19.02
CA ARG A 111 -2.49 11.67 19.31
C ARG A 111 -1.93 12.41 18.09
N GLN A 112 -1.98 11.78 16.91
CA GLN A 112 -1.54 12.42 15.67
C GLN A 112 -2.38 13.67 15.37
N LEU A 113 -3.71 13.60 15.57
CA LEU A 113 -4.58 14.76 15.41
C LEU A 113 -4.23 15.89 16.41
N CYS A 114 -3.85 15.55 17.65
CA CYS A 114 -3.37 16.52 18.63
C CYS A 114 -2.07 17.19 18.15
N GLU A 115 -1.13 16.40 17.63
CA GLU A 115 0.14 16.88 17.11
C GLU A 115 -0.06 17.84 15.92
N ASP A 116 -0.93 17.48 14.98
CA ASP A 116 -1.21 18.26 13.76
C ASP A 116 -1.78 19.68 14.07
N ILE A 117 -2.44 19.86 15.22
CA ILE A 117 -2.98 21.17 15.65
C ILE A 117 -2.23 21.79 16.84
N ASP A 118 -1.10 21.24 17.24
CA ASP A 118 -0.33 21.64 18.44
C ASP A 118 -1.20 21.68 19.72
N ALA A 119 -2.01 20.62 19.89
CA ALA A 119 -2.76 20.43 21.12
C ALA A 119 -1.84 19.85 22.21
N ARG A 120 -1.84 20.47 23.39
CA ARG A 120 -0.96 20.13 24.49
C ARG A 120 -1.71 19.77 25.75
N MET A 121 -1.02 19.08 26.65
CA MET A 121 -1.50 18.77 27.99
C MET A 121 -1.73 20.08 28.79
N PRO A 122 -2.51 20.07 29.88
CA PRO A 122 -2.72 21.24 30.72
C PRO A 122 -1.46 21.86 31.32
N ASP A 123 -0.39 21.05 31.48
CA ASP A 123 0.93 21.49 31.95
C ASP A 123 1.82 22.04 30.83
N GLY A 124 1.31 22.10 29.59
CA GLY A 124 2.03 22.58 28.41
C GLY A 124 2.91 21.52 27.72
N SER A 125 3.00 20.30 28.26
CA SER A 125 3.75 19.20 27.64
C SER A 125 3.01 18.63 26.42
N GLU A 126 3.76 17.90 25.57
CA GLU A 126 3.18 17.16 24.45
C GLU A 126 2.34 15.99 24.95
N VAL A 127 1.30 15.61 24.17
CA VAL A 127 0.51 14.42 24.44
C VAL A 127 1.43 13.18 24.34
N PRO A 128 1.55 12.37 25.40
CA PRO A 128 2.50 11.26 25.43
C PRO A 128 2.13 10.17 24.44
N PHE A 129 3.10 9.31 24.09
CA PHE A 129 2.89 8.19 23.17
C PHE A 129 2.01 7.06 23.74
N THR A 130 1.91 6.98 25.05
CA THR A 130 1.13 5.96 25.80
C THR A 130 0.80 6.50 27.18
N GLY A 131 -0.17 5.87 27.84
CA GLY A 131 -0.40 6.08 29.28
C GLY A 131 -1.63 6.91 29.62
N LEU A 132 -2.25 7.62 28.68
CA LEU A 132 -3.51 8.33 28.90
C LEU A 132 -4.70 7.51 28.42
N PRO A 133 -5.88 7.67 29.04
CA PRO A 133 -7.12 7.19 28.48
C PRO A 133 -7.42 7.87 27.12
N THR A 134 -8.02 7.11 26.20
CA THR A 134 -8.37 7.64 24.86
C THR A 134 -9.33 8.83 24.92
N ASP A 135 -10.24 8.83 25.88
CA ASP A 135 -11.22 9.93 26.10
C ASP A 135 -10.54 11.22 26.58
N GLU A 136 -9.46 11.11 27.33
CA GLU A 136 -8.68 12.27 27.78
C GLU A 136 -7.97 12.93 26.59
N ILE A 137 -7.34 12.14 25.72
CA ILE A 137 -6.70 12.67 24.49
C ILE A 137 -7.75 13.31 23.59
N ARG A 138 -8.92 12.67 23.43
CA ARG A 138 -10.03 13.23 22.68
C ARG A 138 -10.46 14.59 23.26
N SER A 139 -10.56 14.70 24.58
CA SER A 139 -10.92 15.95 25.27
C SER A 139 -9.85 17.04 25.05
N ILE A 140 -8.57 16.71 25.07
CA ILE A 140 -7.46 17.63 24.78
C ILE A 140 -7.57 18.14 23.34
N PHE A 141 -7.76 17.24 22.38
CA PHE A 141 -7.93 17.57 20.96
C PHE A 141 -9.11 18.53 20.76
N MET A 142 -10.30 18.18 21.29
CA MET A 142 -11.51 18.97 21.14
C MET A 142 -11.37 20.36 21.76
N ARG A 143 -10.79 20.48 22.97
CA ARG A 143 -10.56 21.75 23.63
C ARG A 143 -9.67 22.67 22.79
N LYS A 144 -8.59 22.14 22.21
CA LYS A 144 -7.71 22.92 21.35
C LYS A 144 -8.40 23.32 20.05
N LEU A 145 -9.09 22.40 19.40
CA LEU A 145 -9.80 22.66 18.15
C LEU A 145 -10.88 23.74 18.35
N ASP A 146 -11.66 23.62 19.43
CA ASP A 146 -12.82 24.50 19.72
C ASP A 146 -12.42 25.85 20.36
N SER A 147 -11.11 26.13 20.47
CA SER A 147 -10.62 27.43 20.97
C SER A 147 -10.93 28.62 20.05
N GLY A 148 -11.43 28.37 18.86
CA GLY A 148 -11.86 29.36 17.87
C GLY A 148 -12.78 28.77 16.80
N PRO A 149 -13.28 29.56 15.86
CA PRO A 149 -14.18 29.09 14.80
C PRO A 149 -13.40 28.37 13.70
N ASN A 150 -12.87 27.16 14.01
CA ASN A 150 -12.06 26.40 13.11
C ASN A 150 -12.88 25.38 12.30
N ILE A 151 -12.56 25.19 11.03
CA ILE A 151 -12.99 24.04 10.25
C ILE A 151 -11.78 23.16 10.05
N MET A 152 -11.88 21.89 10.42
CA MET A 152 -10.81 20.92 10.26
C MET A 152 -11.23 19.81 9.30
N VAL A 153 -10.39 19.53 8.32
CA VAL A 153 -10.56 18.39 7.40
C VAL A 153 -9.52 17.33 7.75
N VAL A 154 -9.99 16.18 8.21
CA VAL A 154 -9.15 15.04 8.60
C VAL A 154 -9.19 14.00 7.51
N VAL A 155 -8.04 13.68 6.94
CA VAL A 155 -7.87 12.59 5.99
C VAL A 155 -7.39 11.34 6.71
N LEU A 156 -8.21 10.29 6.68
CA LEU A 156 -7.89 8.97 7.21
C LEU A 156 -7.53 8.04 6.04
N ASP A 157 -6.24 7.95 5.73
CA ASP A 157 -5.76 7.09 4.64
C ASP A 157 -5.63 5.63 5.12
N GLU A 158 -5.98 4.68 4.25
CA GLU A 158 -6.08 3.24 4.56
C GLU A 158 -6.96 2.97 5.79
N VAL A 159 -8.10 3.66 5.87
CA VAL A 159 -9.04 3.60 6.99
C VAL A 159 -9.58 2.19 7.27
N ASP A 160 -9.69 1.36 6.23
CA ASP A 160 -10.06 -0.05 6.36
C ASP A 160 -9.11 -0.85 7.24
N SER A 161 -7.86 -0.43 7.39
CA SER A 161 -6.87 -1.10 8.24
C SER A 161 -7.20 -1.03 9.74
N LEU A 162 -7.87 0.03 10.20
CA LEU A 162 -8.33 0.15 11.59
C LEU A 162 -9.42 -0.87 11.90
N VAL A 163 -10.42 -0.97 11.01
CA VAL A 163 -11.57 -1.87 11.19
C VAL A 163 -11.16 -3.33 10.99
N LYS A 164 -10.27 -3.63 10.03
CA LYS A 164 -9.75 -4.98 9.83
C LYS A 164 -8.93 -5.51 10.98
N ARG A 165 -8.24 -4.64 11.72
CA ARG A 165 -7.43 -5.01 12.88
C ARG A 165 -8.31 -5.37 14.07
N ASP A 166 -9.29 -4.55 14.36
CA ASP A 166 -10.30 -4.75 15.40
C ASP A 166 -11.58 -4.03 14.99
N VAL A 167 -12.60 -4.81 14.67
CA VAL A 167 -13.88 -4.29 14.13
C VAL A 167 -14.57 -3.35 15.13
N SER A 168 -14.54 -3.70 16.43
CA SER A 168 -15.16 -2.87 17.47
C SER A 168 -14.42 -1.56 17.63
N GLN A 169 -13.12 -1.62 17.95
CA GLN A 169 -12.32 -0.42 18.18
C GLN A 169 -12.22 0.47 16.92
N GLY A 170 -12.11 -0.13 15.72
CA GLY A 170 -12.09 0.64 14.48
C GLY A 170 -13.38 1.39 14.22
N ASN A 171 -14.54 0.78 14.50
CA ASN A 171 -15.83 1.48 14.42
C ASN A 171 -15.99 2.52 15.54
N ASP A 172 -15.50 2.28 16.74
CA ASP A 172 -15.59 3.22 17.87
C ASP A 172 -14.86 4.54 17.58
N ILE A 173 -13.63 4.48 17.04
CA ILE A 173 -12.91 5.71 16.68
C ILE A 173 -13.60 6.47 15.55
N LEU A 174 -14.08 5.77 14.51
CA LEU A 174 -14.78 6.39 13.40
C LEU A 174 -16.10 7.01 13.88
N TYR A 175 -16.84 6.33 14.75
CA TYR A 175 -18.04 6.86 15.37
C TYR A 175 -17.74 8.11 16.20
N GLY A 176 -16.69 8.06 17.04
CA GLY A 176 -16.27 9.20 17.85
C GLY A 176 -15.91 10.43 17.01
N LEU A 177 -15.18 10.23 15.91
CA LEU A 177 -14.80 11.32 15.00
C LEU A 177 -16.01 11.88 14.23
N THR A 178 -16.90 11.03 13.71
CA THR A 178 -18.09 11.47 12.96
C THR A 178 -19.12 12.19 13.84
N ARG A 179 -19.16 11.91 15.14
CA ARG A 179 -20.08 12.54 16.10
C ARG A 179 -19.51 13.74 16.83
N MET A 180 -18.24 14.04 16.67
CA MET A 180 -17.54 15.12 17.36
C MET A 180 -18.20 16.49 17.15
N ASN A 181 -18.80 16.72 15.98
CA ASN A 181 -19.53 17.95 15.66
C ASN A 181 -20.74 18.22 16.57
N GLY A 182 -21.31 17.20 17.23
CA GLY A 182 -22.39 17.37 18.22
C GLY A 182 -21.90 17.93 19.56
N GLU A 183 -20.61 17.86 19.83
CA GLU A 183 -19.98 18.33 21.08
C GLU A 183 -19.21 19.64 20.89
N LEU A 184 -18.75 19.94 19.67
CA LEU A 184 -18.03 21.17 19.31
C LEU A 184 -19.02 22.34 19.20
N ILE A 185 -18.69 23.47 19.84
CA ILE A 185 -19.49 24.69 19.83
C ILE A 185 -19.08 25.59 18.67
N ASN A 186 -17.82 25.97 18.63
CA ASN A 186 -17.26 26.95 17.68
C ASN A 186 -16.73 26.33 16.40
N SER A 187 -16.22 25.10 16.49
CA SER A 187 -15.49 24.45 15.41
C SER A 187 -16.29 23.31 14.78
N ARG A 188 -15.82 22.86 13.62
CA ARG A 188 -16.38 21.69 12.91
C ARG A 188 -15.30 20.82 12.34
N VAL A 189 -15.55 19.51 12.31
CA VAL A 189 -14.67 18.49 11.72
C VAL A 189 -15.37 17.82 10.56
N SER A 190 -14.67 17.64 9.47
CA SER A 190 -15.10 16.81 8.34
C SER A 190 -14.05 15.74 8.05
N LEU A 191 -14.49 14.56 7.66
CA LEU A 191 -13.63 13.41 7.44
C LEU A 191 -13.56 13.07 5.95
N ILE A 192 -12.36 12.75 5.47
CA ILE A 192 -12.12 12.09 4.19
C ILE A 192 -11.56 10.71 4.49
N GLY A 193 -12.41 9.68 4.45
CA GLY A 193 -11.98 8.29 4.58
C GLY A 193 -11.49 7.75 3.23
N ILE A 194 -10.28 7.21 3.20
CA ILE A 194 -9.71 6.58 1.99
C ILE A 194 -9.55 5.09 2.25
N SER A 195 -10.21 4.25 1.45
CA SER A 195 -10.10 2.80 1.53
C SER A 195 -9.62 2.17 0.22
N ASN A 196 -8.79 1.13 0.36
CA ASN A 196 -8.37 0.28 -0.74
C ASN A 196 -9.28 -0.94 -0.92
N ASP A 197 -10.20 -1.18 0.02
CA ASP A 197 -11.10 -2.31 0.04
C ASP A 197 -12.52 -1.90 -0.37
N LEU A 198 -13.02 -2.46 -1.47
CA LEU A 198 -14.37 -2.19 -1.96
C LEU A 198 -15.47 -2.73 -1.03
N LYS A 199 -15.13 -3.71 -0.17
CA LYS A 199 -16.05 -4.30 0.82
C LYS A 199 -15.97 -3.61 2.18
N PHE A 200 -15.17 -2.57 2.31
CA PHE A 200 -14.99 -1.86 3.58
C PHE A 200 -16.31 -1.42 4.22
N LYS A 201 -17.27 -0.99 3.41
CA LYS A 201 -18.60 -0.59 3.86
C LYS A 201 -19.36 -1.68 4.62
N GLU A 202 -19.17 -2.94 4.26
CA GLU A 202 -19.83 -4.10 4.88
C GLU A 202 -19.32 -4.35 6.32
N MET A 203 -18.14 -3.80 6.65
CA MET A 203 -17.52 -3.92 7.98
C MET A 203 -17.82 -2.73 8.89
N LEU A 204 -18.40 -1.67 8.36
CA LEU A 204 -18.74 -0.48 9.13
C LEU A 204 -20.05 -0.66 9.89
N ASP A 205 -20.09 -0.11 11.13
CA ASP A 205 -21.34 0.09 11.83
C ASP A 205 -22.28 0.98 10.98
N PRO A 206 -23.56 0.65 10.83
CA PRO A 206 -24.51 1.46 10.04
C PRO A 206 -24.54 2.94 10.43
N ARG A 207 -24.32 3.27 11.71
CA ARG A 207 -24.25 4.66 12.20
C ARG A 207 -23.00 5.39 11.70
N VAL A 208 -21.87 4.70 11.59
CA VAL A 208 -20.64 5.23 11.01
C VAL A 208 -20.80 5.39 9.52
N LEU A 209 -21.34 4.38 8.85
CA LEU A 209 -21.53 4.39 7.40
C LEU A 209 -22.45 5.53 6.95
N SER A 210 -23.56 5.77 7.67
CA SER A 210 -24.51 6.85 7.35
C SER A 210 -23.89 8.23 7.42
N THR A 211 -22.87 8.43 8.27
CA THR A 211 -22.23 9.73 8.45
C THR A 211 -20.94 9.85 7.63
N LEU A 212 -20.07 8.83 7.63
CA LEU A 212 -18.83 8.85 6.87
C LEU A 212 -19.08 8.73 5.36
N GLY A 213 -20.13 8.06 4.95
CA GLY A 213 -20.51 7.83 3.56
C GLY A 213 -21.52 8.83 2.99
N GLU A 214 -21.63 10.05 3.55
CA GLU A 214 -22.50 11.11 3.01
C GLU A 214 -22.22 11.38 1.53
N GLU A 215 -20.94 11.50 1.18
CA GLU A 215 -20.47 11.65 -0.19
C GLU A 215 -19.48 10.55 -0.53
N GLU A 216 -19.68 9.92 -1.68
CA GLU A 216 -18.82 8.83 -2.13
C GLU A 216 -18.11 9.19 -3.42
N VAL A 217 -16.80 8.99 -3.44
CA VAL A 217 -15.95 9.21 -4.62
C VAL A 217 -15.24 7.92 -5.01
N ILE A 218 -15.59 7.39 -6.18
CA ILE A 218 -15.03 6.14 -6.69
C ILE A 218 -13.81 6.43 -7.56
N PHE A 219 -12.73 5.71 -7.31
CA PHE A 219 -11.51 5.76 -8.10
C PHE A 219 -11.35 4.46 -8.91
N ALA A 220 -11.76 4.50 -10.16
CA ALA A 220 -11.56 3.39 -11.08
C ALA A 220 -10.06 3.17 -11.37
N PRO A 221 -9.63 1.91 -11.59
CA PRO A 221 -8.28 1.63 -12.07
C PRO A 221 -7.98 2.38 -13.37
N TYR A 222 -6.73 2.79 -13.55
CA TYR A 222 -6.29 3.41 -14.80
C TYR A 222 -6.23 2.37 -15.92
N ASN A 223 -6.65 2.78 -17.13
CA ASN A 223 -6.42 1.99 -18.32
C ASN A 223 -5.01 2.26 -18.92
N ALA A 224 -4.63 1.51 -19.95
CA ALA A 224 -3.29 1.61 -20.55
C ALA A 224 -3.01 3.00 -21.16
N VAL A 225 -4.02 3.67 -21.71
CA VAL A 225 -3.90 5.01 -22.32
C VAL A 225 -3.68 6.06 -21.23
N GLU A 226 -4.45 5.99 -20.14
CA GLU A 226 -4.30 6.87 -19.00
C GLU A 226 -2.94 6.71 -18.32
N LEU A 227 -2.49 5.46 -18.14
CA LEU A 227 -1.15 5.18 -17.61
C LEU A 227 -0.05 5.72 -18.52
N LYS A 228 -0.19 5.60 -19.85
CA LYS A 228 0.75 6.20 -20.80
C LYS A 228 0.84 7.72 -20.61
N GLY A 229 -0.28 8.41 -20.47
CA GLY A 229 -0.29 9.87 -20.26
C GLY A 229 0.37 10.28 -18.94
N ILE A 230 0.07 9.55 -17.84
CA ILE A 230 0.71 9.76 -16.53
C ILE A 230 2.22 9.52 -16.63
N LEU A 231 2.65 8.44 -17.28
CA LEU A 231 4.06 8.10 -17.44
C LEU A 231 4.79 9.14 -18.27
N GLN A 232 4.17 9.64 -19.36
CA GLN A 232 4.78 10.67 -20.20
C GLN A 232 5.05 11.96 -19.41
N GLN A 233 4.08 12.44 -18.64
CA GLN A 233 4.26 13.58 -17.74
C GLN A 233 5.44 13.37 -16.77
N ARG A 234 5.54 12.17 -16.19
CA ARG A 234 6.62 11.85 -15.26
C ARG A 234 7.97 11.73 -15.94
N VAL A 235 8.03 11.21 -17.16
CA VAL A 235 9.25 11.15 -17.98
C VAL A 235 9.79 12.56 -18.23
N ASP A 236 8.92 13.48 -18.61
CA ASP A 236 9.30 14.88 -18.92
C ASP A 236 9.91 15.60 -17.70
N ILE A 237 9.53 15.21 -16.49
CA ILE A 237 10.09 15.75 -15.24
C ILE A 237 11.34 14.99 -14.80
N ALA A 238 11.28 13.66 -14.83
CA ALA A 238 12.24 12.78 -14.17
C ALA A 238 13.50 12.48 -14.98
N PHE A 239 13.39 12.47 -16.33
CA PHE A 239 14.49 12.03 -17.19
C PHE A 239 15.14 13.20 -17.95
N ASN A 240 16.43 13.05 -18.22
CA ASN A 240 17.12 13.90 -19.17
C ASN A 240 16.71 13.55 -20.61
N LYS A 241 16.61 14.53 -21.50
CA LYS A 241 16.43 14.27 -22.94
C LYS A 241 17.80 13.97 -23.58
N PRO A 242 17.98 12.87 -24.33
CA PRO A 242 17.02 11.86 -24.80
C PRO A 242 17.14 10.49 -24.09
N ALA A 243 17.06 10.45 -22.77
CA ALA A 243 17.31 9.23 -21.97
C ALA A 243 16.28 8.08 -22.21
N ILE A 244 15.09 8.38 -22.74
CA ILE A 244 14.15 7.34 -23.18
C ILE A 244 14.37 7.06 -24.67
N SER A 245 14.60 5.80 -25.03
CA SER A 245 14.99 5.40 -26.41
C SER A 245 13.90 5.68 -27.44
N ASP A 246 12.65 5.35 -27.09
CA ASP A 246 11.48 5.49 -27.96
C ASP A 246 10.18 5.40 -27.14
N GLU A 247 9.05 5.76 -27.75
CA GLU A 247 7.72 5.65 -27.14
C GLU A 247 7.35 4.20 -26.75
N GLY A 248 7.97 3.20 -27.35
CA GLY A 248 7.74 1.80 -27.06
C GLY A 248 8.08 1.45 -25.61
N VAL A 249 9.02 2.17 -24.98
CA VAL A 249 9.35 2.02 -23.54
C VAL A 249 8.13 2.38 -22.70
N ILE A 250 7.54 3.54 -22.91
CA ILE A 250 6.40 4.04 -22.14
C ILE A 250 5.15 3.18 -22.41
N ASN A 251 4.93 2.81 -23.68
CA ASN A 251 3.83 1.93 -24.07
C ASN A 251 3.94 0.55 -23.39
N LEU A 252 5.13 -0.04 -23.32
CA LEU A 252 5.36 -1.31 -22.66
C LEU A 252 5.11 -1.22 -21.16
N VAL A 253 5.64 -0.19 -20.48
CA VAL A 253 5.41 0.03 -19.05
C VAL A 253 3.91 0.19 -18.75
N GLY A 254 3.21 1.03 -19.53
CA GLY A 254 1.77 1.25 -19.37
C GLY A 254 0.95 -0.02 -19.60
N ALA A 255 1.29 -0.82 -20.61
CA ALA A 255 0.61 -2.09 -20.89
C ALA A 255 0.80 -3.11 -19.78
N LEU A 256 2.02 -3.27 -19.26
CA LEU A 256 2.33 -4.19 -18.15
C LEU A 256 1.60 -3.79 -16.88
N ALA A 257 1.60 -2.51 -16.52
CA ALA A 257 0.91 -2.02 -15.33
C ALA A 257 -0.63 -2.11 -15.47
N ALA A 258 -1.17 -1.91 -16.67
CA ALA A 258 -2.61 -2.10 -16.93
C ALA A 258 -3.04 -3.56 -16.75
N GLN A 259 -2.22 -4.52 -17.16
CA GLN A 259 -2.45 -5.95 -16.92
C GLN A 259 -2.43 -6.29 -15.41
N GLU A 260 -1.62 -5.61 -14.62
CA GLU A 260 -1.53 -5.74 -13.16
C GLU A 260 -2.52 -4.82 -12.43
N HIS A 261 -3.75 -4.67 -12.92
CA HIS A 261 -4.86 -3.97 -12.27
C HIS A 261 -4.88 -2.44 -12.41
N GLY A 262 -4.10 -1.85 -13.30
CA GLY A 262 -4.12 -0.40 -13.56
C GLY A 262 -3.54 0.44 -12.41
N ASP A 263 -2.52 -0.07 -11.73
CA ASP A 263 -1.83 0.59 -10.63
C ASP A 263 -0.74 1.55 -11.15
N ALA A 264 -0.95 2.85 -11.00
CA ALA A 264 0.02 3.86 -11.44
C ALA A 264 1.33 3.83 -10.62
N ARG A 265 1.29 3.41 -9.34
CA ARG A 265 2.50 3.26 -8.51
C ARG A 265 3.40 2.18 -9.10
N ARG A 266 2.80 1.07 -9.54
CA ARG A 266 3.51 -0.03 -10.18
C ARG A 266 4.15 0.41 -11.50
N ALA A 267 3.42 1.20 -12.30
CA ALA A 267 3.95 1.77 -13.54
C ALA A 267 5.16 2.67 -13.30
N LEU A 268 5.07 3.57 -12.32
CA LEU A 268 6.16 4.48 -11.95
C LEU A 268 7.38 3.72 -11.37
N ASP A 269 7.15 2.70 -10.57
CA ASP A 269 8.23 1.87 -10.00
C ASP A 269 8.96 1.06 -11.09
N LEU A 270 8.20 0.49 -12.03
CA LEU A 270 8.76 -0.20 -13.19
C LEU A 270 9.63 0.74 -14.05
N LEU A 271 9.14 1.95 -14.32
CA LEU A 271 9.88 2.96 -15.09
C LEU A 271 11.14 3.40 -14.35
N ARG A 272 11.04 3.67 -13.04
CA ARG A 272 12.17 4.04 -12.19
C ARG A 272 13.25 2.96 -12.17
N THR A 273 12.86 1.71 -11.93
CA THR A 273 13.79 0.57 -11.90
C THR A 273 14.45 0.34 -13.26
N SER A 274 13.72 0.56 -14.36
CA SER A 274 14.27 0.48 -15.72
C SER A 274 15.37 1.54 -15.96
N GLY A 275 15.14 2.77 -15.48
CA GLY A 275 16.14 3.84 -15.53
C GLY A 275 17.36 3.55 -14.67
N GLU A 276 17.16 3.03 -13.45
CA GLU A 276 18.26 2.63 -12.56
C GLU A 276 19.11 1.50 -13.16
N LEU A 277 18.50 0.55 -13.87
CA LEU A 277 19.22 -0.52 -14.57
C LEU A 277 20.09 0.02 -15.70
N ALA A 278 19.53 0.93 -16.53
CA ALA A 278 20.29 1.56 -17.60
C ALA A 278 21.50 2.32 -17.04
N GLU A 279 21.32 3.10 -15.98
CA GLU A 279 22.38 3.87 -15.33
C GLU A 279 23.47 2.97 -14.72
N ARG A 280 23.09 1.88 -14.01
CA ARG A 280 24.05 0.92 -13.46
C ARG A 280 24.89 0.23 -14.53
N ARG A 281 24.34 0.01 -15.72
CA ARG A 281 25.05 -0.55 -16.87
C ARG A 281 25.93 0.49 -17.58
N GLY A 282 25.65 1.76 -17.38
CA GLY A 282 26.26 2.87 -18.09
C GLY A 282 25.72 3.02 -19.51
N ASP A 283 24.48 2.59 -19.73
CA ASP A 283 23.77 2.80 -20.99
C ASP A 283 23.26 4.24 -21.04
N GLU A 284 23.30 4.83 -22.22
CA GLU A 284 22.88 6.22 -22.41
C GLU A 284 21.35 6.37 -22.46
N LYS A 285 20.62 5.28 -22.71
CA LYS A 285 19.18 5.27 -22.90
C LYS A 285 18.50 4.07 -22.26
N VAL A 286 17.32 4.32 -21.73
CA VAL A 286 16.40 3.28 -21.27
C VAL A 286 15.72 2.65 -22.48
N THR A 287 15.76 1.34 -22.57
CA THR A 287 15.19 0.53 -23.65
C THR A 287 14.09 -0.39 -23.14
N GLN A 288 13.30 -0.96 -24.04
CA GLN A 288 12.32 -2.00 -23.69
C GLN A 288 12.99 -3.25 -23.04
N GLY A 289 14.26 -3.52 -23.32
CA GLY A 289 15.05 -4.56 -22.67
C GLY A 289 15.18 -4.31 -21.15
N HIS A 290 15.48 -3.05 -20.76
CA HIS A 290 15.54 -2.64 -19.37
C HIS A 290 14.19 -2.79 -18.65
N VAL A 291 13.07 -2.46 -19.34
CA VAL A 291 11.72 -2.63 -18.78
C VAL A 291 11.40 -4.10 -18.47
N ARG A 292 11.71 -5.01 -19.41
CA ARG A 292 11.48 -6.45 -19.20
C ARG A 292 12.34 -7.03 -18.08
N GLU A 293 13.55 -6.53 -17.93
CA GLU A 293 14.44 -6.94 -16.84
C GLU A 293 13.99 -6.36 -15.50
N ALA A 294 13.63 -5.07 -15.48
CA ALA A 294 13.06 -4.43 -14.30
C ALA A 294 11.83 -5.18 -13.79
N GLN A 295 10.92 -5.59 -14.69
CA GLN A 295 9.76 -6.40 -14.35
C GLN A 295 10.16 -7.67 -13.61
N LYS A 296 11.13 -8.43 -14.16
CA LYS A 296 11.60 -9.68 -13.53
C LYS A 296 12.23 -9.44 -12.15
N ILE A 297 12.98 -8.35 -11.98
CA ILE A 297 13.57 -7.98 -10.69
C ILE A 297 12.50 -7.67 -9.67
N ILE A 298 11.54 -6.81 -10.01
CA ILE A 298 10.46 -6.41 -9.10
C ILE A 298 9.59 -7.62 -8.73
N GLU A 299 9.24 -8.48 -9.68
CA GLU A 299 8.50 -9.72 -9.40
C GLU A 299 9.28 -10.64 -8.45
N ARG A 300 10.59 -10.81 -8.68
CA ARG A 300 11.47 -11.60 -7.83
C ARG A 300 11.55 -11.02 -6.41
N ASP A 301 11.72 -9.70 -6.28
CA ASP A 301 11.86 -9.04 -5.00
C ASP A 301 10.55 -9.10 -4.21
N THR A 302 9.40 -8.94 -4.87
CA THR A 302 8.08 -9.11 -4.26
C THR A 302 7.88 -10.51 -3.69
N ILE A 303 8.25 -11.55 -4.45
CA ILE A 303 8.16 -12.93 -4.00
C ILE A 303 9.12 -13.19 -2.83
N THR A 304 10.33 -12.65 -2.92
CA THR A 304 11.34 -12.78 -1.87
C THR A 304 10.85 -12.16 -0.55
N GLU A 305 10.30 -10.97 -0.62
CA GLU A 305 9.73 -10.29 0.54
C GLU A 305 8.53 -11.05 1.11
N ALA A 306 7.61 -11.49 0.25
CA ALA A 306 6.46 -12.29 0.67
C ALA A 306 6.89 -13.54 1.44
N VAL A 307 7.86 -14.31 0.91
CA VAL A 307 8.35 -15.52 1.58
C VAL A 307 9.11 -15.20 2.86
N LYS A 308 9.94 -14.15 2.89
CA LYS A 308 10.70 -13.75 4.09
C LYS A 308 9.79 -13.37 5.26
N THR A 309 8.66 -12.73 4.98
CA THR A 309 7.70 -12.27 6.01
C THR A 309 6.72 -13.35 6.48
N LEU A 310 6.66 -14.50 5.81
CA LEU A 310 5.78 -15.60 6.22
C LEU A 310 6.10 -16.09 7.64
N PRO A 311 5.08 -16.43 8.45
CA PRO A 311 5.26 -17.20 9.69
C PRO A 311 5.97 -18.53 9.41
N LEU A 312 6.73 -19.03 10.38
CA LEU A 312 7.54 -20.25 10.21
C LEU A 312 6.70 -21.47 9.80
N GLN A 313 5.46 -21.60 10.31
CA GLN A 313 4.54 -22.66 9.93
C GLN A 313 4.14 -22.57 8.44
N SER A 314 3.85 -21.37 7.94
CA SER A 314 3.55 -21.15 6.52
C SER A 314 4.75 -21.42 5.62
N LYS A 315 5.97 -21.04 6.08
CA LYS A 315 7.23 -21.40 5.41
C LYS A 315 7.42 -22.90 5.33
N ALA A 316 7.14 -23.65 6.40
CA ALA A 316 7.25 -25.10 6.42
C ALA A 316 6.27 -25.77 5.43
N VAL A 317 5.05 -25.24 5.31
CA VAL A 317 4.07 -25.70 4.31
C VAL A 317 4.56 -25.38 2.87
N LEU A 318 5.05 -24.17 2.64
CA LEU A 318 5.62 -23.80 1.32
C LEU A 318 6.82 -24.69 0.96
N PHE A 319 7.69 -24.97 1.94
CA PHE A 319 8.83 -25.85 1.75
C PHE A 319 8.41 -27.29 1.44
N SER A 320 7.32 -27.80 2.04
CA SER A 320 6.81 -29.14 1.71
C SER A 320 6.31 -29.23 0.26
N VAL A 321 5.65 -28.17 -0.23
CA VAL A 321 5.23 -28.07 -1.65
C VAL A 321 6.45 -28.00 -2.57
N TYR A 322 7.46 -27.21 -2.21
CA TYR A 322 8.72 -27.11 -2.95
C TYR A 322 9.46 -28.44 -3.02
N ALA A 323 9.62 -29.14 -1.90
CA ALA A 323 10.30 -30.46 -1.84
C ALA A 323 9.61 -31.51 -2.73
N LEU A 324 8.28 -31.57 -2.68
CA LEU A 324 7.50 -32.47 -3.55
C LEU A 324 7.62 -32.11 -5.04
N ALA A 325 7.59 -30.81 -5.35
CA ALA A 325 7.78 -30.33 -6.71
C ALA A 325 9.21 -30.61 -7.20
N ASN A 326 10.22 -30.54 -6.35
CA ASN A 326 11.61 -30.82 -6.69
C ASN A 326 11.84 -32.31 -6.96
N ARG A 327 11.11 -33.20 -6.26
CA ARG A 327 11.06 -34.64 -6.51
C ARG A 327 10.30 -35.01 -7.81
N GLY A 328 9.91 -34.03 -8.63
CA GLY A 328 9.27 -34.23 -9.94
C GLY A 328 7.76 -34.32 -9.94
N LYS A 329 7.09 -34.15 -8.78
CA LYS A 329 5.62 -34.13 -8.75
C LYS A 329 5.10 -32.84 -9.39
N LYS A 330 4.28 -33.00 -10.43
CA LYS A 330 3.60 -31.86 -11.09
C LYS A 330 2.32 -31.45 -10.33
N ASP A 331 1.62 -32.42 -9.79
CA ASP A 331 0.35 -32.26 -9.07
C ASP A 331 0.52 -32.81 -7.66
N ILE A 332 0.40 -31.96 -6.67
CA ILE A 332 0.56 -32.28 -5.26
C ILE A 332 -0.82 -32.21 -4.60
N PHE A 333 -1.16 -33.19 -3.78
CA PHE A 333 -2.44 -33.21 -3.05
C PHE A 333 -2.23 -32.80 -1.59
N THR A 334 -3.28 -32.24 -0.97
CA THR A 334 -3.23 -31.77 0.43
C THR A 334 -2.66 -32.81 1.40
N GLY A 335 -3.05 -34.09 1.24
CA GLY A 335 -2.54 -35.16 2.12
C GLY A 335 -1.04 -35.44 1.97
N GLU A 336 -0.53 -35.39 0.74
CA GLU A 336 0.91 -35.55 0.47
C GLU A 336 1.72 -34.37 1.02
N CYS A 337 1.20 -33.15 0.81
CA CYS A 337 1.77 -31.93 1.37
C CYS A 337 1.82 -32.01 2.91
N TYR A 338 0.74 -32.48 3.54
CA TYR A 338 0.65 -32.64 4.99
C TYR A 338 1.68 -33.63 5.55
N ASN A 339 1.90 -34.77 4.87
CA ASN A 339 2.88 -35.77 5.32
C ASN A 339 4.29 -35.18 5.35
N VAL A 340 4.71 -34.52 4.26
CA VAL A 340 6.03 -33.87 4.18
C VAL A 340 6.13 -32.70 5.17
N TYR A 341 5.06 -31.90 5.31
CA TYR A 341 4.99 -30.83 6.31
C TYR A 341 5.22 -31.39 7.73
N SER A 342 4.60 -32.51 8.07
CA SER A 342 4.74 -33.12 9.41
C SER A 342 6.18 -33.56 9.69
N GLU A 343 6.91 -34.05 8.69
CA GLU A 343 8.34 -34.38 8.79
C GLU A 343 9.18 -33.11 9.03
N ILE A 344 8.91 -32.06 8.24
CA ILE A 344 9.60 -30.76 8.35
C ILE A 344 9.33 -30.10 9.70
N ALA A 345 8.07 -30.09 10.16
CA ALA A 345 7.69 -29.50 11.44
C ALA A 345 8.43 -30.18 12.59
N LYS A 346 8.50 -31.52 12.60
CA LYS A 346 9.26 -32.28 13.59
C LYS A 346 10.76 -31.94 13.56
N ALA A 347 11.35 -31.85 12.36
CA ALA A 347 12.78 -31.51 12.19
C ALA A 347 13.08 -30.08 12.66
N LEU A 348 12.12 -29.17 12.55
CA LEU A 348 12.19 -27.79 13.04
C LEU A 348 11.81 -27.63 14.51
N SER A 349 11.46 -28.70 15.21
CA SER A 349 10.94 -28.68 16.59
C SER A 349 9.68 -27.79 16.74
N LEU A 350 8.81 -27.82 15.73
CA LEU A 350 7.54 -27.12 15.72
C LEU A 350 6.40 -28.06 16.11
N ASP A 351 5.37 -27.52 16.76
CA ASP A 351 4.13 -28.22 16.97
C ASP A 351 3.47 -28.53 15.62
N THR A 352 3.18 -29.82 15.37
CA THR A 352 2.55 -30.24 14.14
C THR A 352 1.07 -29.80 14.13
N LEU A 353 0.70 -28.93 13.20
CA LEU A 353 -0.67 -28.46 13.04
C LEU A 353 -1.58 -29.56 12.49
N THR A 354 -2.90 -29.43 12.70
CA THR A 354 -3.90 -30.32 12.10
C THR A 354 -3.94 -30.15 10.57
N GLN A 355 -4.37 -31.20 9.88
CA GLN A 355 -4.52 -31.17 8.41
C GLN A 355 -5.46 -30.04 7.92
N ARG A 356 -6.48 -29.69 8.73
CA ARG A 356 -7.38 -28.57 8.45
C ARG A 356 -6.62 -27.25 8.45
N ARG A 357 -5.82 -27.00 9.51
CA ARG A 357 -5.03 -25.76 9.62
C ARG A 357 -3.98 -25.67 8.51
N VAL A 358 -3.35 -26.76 8.13
CA VAL A 358 -2.42 -26.79 6.98
C VAL A 358 -3.16 -26.47 5.67
N SER A 359 -4.40 -26.95 5.51
CA SER A 359 -5.23 -26.58 4.35
C SER A 359 -5.60 -25.08 4.31
N ASP A 360 -5.75 -24.45 5.48
CA ASP A 360 -5.97 -23.00 5.56
C ASP A 360 -4.69 -22.25 5.17
N LEU A 361 -3.51 -22.66 5.65
CA LEU A 361 -2.22 -22.10 5.24
C LEU A 361 -1.96 -22.27 3.72
N ILE A 362 -2.34 -23.42 3.15
CA ILE A 362 -2.30 -23.61 1.69
C ILE A 362 -3.18 -22.57 0.97
N SER A 363 -4.35 -22.22 1.51
CA SER A 363 -5.19 -21.17 0.92
C SER A 363 -4.58 -19.79 1.05
N GLU A 364 -3.91 -19.50 2.18
CA GLU A 364 -3.17 -18.25 2.39
C GLU A 364 -2.02 -18.12 1.38
N LEU A 365 -1.24 -19.18 1.16
CA LEU A 365 -0.16 -19.22 0.17
C LEU A 365 -0.66 -19.06 -1.29
N ASP A 366 -1.85 -19.58 -1.59
CA ASP A 366 -2.53 -19.40 -2.87
C ASP A 366 -2.95 -17.93 -3.08
N MET A 367 -3.54 -17.31 -2.06
CA MET A 367 -3.88 -15.87 -2.08
C MET A 367 -2.65 -14.97 -2.25
N LEU A 368 -1.50 -15.39 -1.73
CA LEU A 368 -0.23 -14.69 -1.90
C LEU A 368 0.43 -14.95 -3.28
N GLY A 369 -0.18 -15.80 -4.12
CA GLY A 369 0.35 -16.14 -5.44
C GLY A 369 1.64 -16.97 -5.43
N LEU A 370 2.00 -17.60 -4.30
CA LEU A 370 3.17 -18.46 -4.17
C LEU A 370 2.91 -19.88 -4.70
N ILE A 371 1.68 -20.32 -4.60
CA ILE A 371 1.17 -21.58 -5.13
C ILE A 371 -0.17 -21.36 -5.84
N ASN A 372 -0.56 -22.26 -6.71
CA ASN A 372 -1.89 -22.31 -7.32
C ASN A 372 -2.63 -23.52 -6.80
N THR A 373 -3.87 -23.35 -6.34
CA THR A 373 -4.71 -24.45 -5.87
C THR A 373 -5.98 -24.62 -6.69
N THR A 374 -6.38 -25.87 -6.88
CA THR A 374 -7.68 -26.22 -7.50
C THR A 374 -8.36 -27.27 -6.64
N VAL A 375 -9.61 -26.99 -6.24
CA VAL A 375 -10.39 -27.95 -5.46
C VAL A 375 -10.90 -29.07 -6.36
N ILE A 376 -10.61 -30.31 -6.00
CA ILE A 376 -11.04 -31.51 -6.70
C ILE A 376 -11.91 -32.34 -5.77
N SER A 377 -13.06 -32.82 -6.27
CA SER A 377 -13.90 -33.76 -5.56
C SER A 377 -13.44 -35.22 -5.86
N LYS A 378 -13.18 -35.98 -4.81
CA LYS A 378 -12.87 -37.41 -4.87
C LYS A 378 -14.09 -38.29 -4.59
N GLY A 379 -15.29 -37.80 -4.88
CA GLY A 379 -16.55 -38.51 -4.64
C GLY A 379 -16.73 -38.82 -3.14
N ARG A 380 -16.90 -40.11 -2.80
CA ARG A 380 -17.08 -40.59 -1.41
C ARG A 380 -15.92 -40.22 -0.47
N TYR A 381 -14.74 -39.93 -1.01
CA TYR A 381 -13.53 -39.59 -0.24
C TYR A 381 -13.37 -38.10 0.03
N GLY A 382 -14.40 -37.28 -0.21
CA GLY A 382 -14.42 -35.87 0.11
C GLY A 382 -13.75 -34.97 -0.93
N ARG A 383 -13.41 -33.75 -0.50
CA ARG A 383 -12.74 -32.74 -1.35
C ARG A 383 -11.27 -32.64 -0.95
N THR A 384 -10.39 -32.50 -1.96
CA THR A 384 -8.95 -32.25 -1.76
C THR A 384 -8.51 -31.10 -2.65
N LYS A 385 -7.44 -30.41 -2.28
CA LYS A 385 -6.82 -29.40 -3.14
C LYS A 385 -5.70 -30.04 -3.93
N LYS A 386 -5.66 -29.75 -5.22
CA LYS A 386 -4.51 -29.98 -6.11
C LYS A 386 -3.66 -28.71 -6.06
N ILE A 387 -2.39 -28.85 -5.76
CA ILE A 387 -1.45 -27.77 -5.47
C ILE A 387 -0.32 -27.81 -6.50
N ARG A 388 0.05 -26.66 -7.02
CA ARG A 388 1.22 -26.46 -7.89
C ARG A 388 1.97 -25.22 -7.44
N LEU A 389 3.31 -25.21 -7.59
CA LEU A 389 4.07 -23.97 -7.42
C LEU A 389 3.65 -22.96 -8.51
N ALA A 390 3.36 -21.72 -8.10
CA ALA A 390 3.11 -20.60 -9.01
C ALA A 390 4.42 -19.90 -9.39
N VAL A 391 5.45 -20.04 -8.56
CA VAL A 391 6.75 -19.39 -8.66
C VAL A 391 7.82 -20.37 -9.09
N GLY A 392 8.87 -19.87 -9.76
CA GLY A 392 9.98 -20.70 -10.24
C GLY A 392 10.70 -21.47 -9.12
N LYS A 393 10.87 -22.78 -9.28
CA LYS A 393 11.54 -23.65 -8.29
C LYS A 393 12.87 -23.11 -7.81
N LYS A 394 13.74 -22.62 -8.74
CA LYS A 394 15.06 -22.07 -8.39
C LYS A 394 14.96 -20.87 -7.47
N GLN A 395 13.96 -20.02 -7.68
CA GLN A 395 13.76 -18.81 -6.89
C GLN A 395 13.34 -19.14 -5.47
N ILE A 396 12.33 -20.01 -5.30
CA ILE A 396 11.90 -20.46 -3.96
C ILE A 396 13.03 -21.18 -3.24
N GLY A 397 13.79 -22.05 -3.94
CA GLY A 397 14.94 -22.74 -3.36
C GLY A 397 15.95 -21.77 -2.74
N ILE A 398 16.38 -20.75 -3.49
CA ILE A 398 17.34 -19.74 -3.00
C ILE A 398 16.80 -19.04 -1.74
N ILE A 399 15.52 -18.62 -1.75
CA ILE A 399 14.94 -17.89 -0.62
C ILE A 399 14.81 -18.77 0.63
N LEU A 400 14.47 -20.05 0.46
CA LEU A 400 14.35 -21.01 1.56
C LEU A 400 15.72 -21.42 2.10
N ASP A 401 16.74 -21.49 1.26
CA ASP A 401 18.13 -21.77 1.65
C ASP A 401 18.75 -20.60 2.45
N GLU A 402 18.30 -19.36 2.22
CA GLU A 402 18.70 -18.19 3.02
C GLU A 402 18.10 -18.22 4.44
N ASP A 403 16.99 -18.96 4.68
CA ASP A 403 16.40 -19.09 6.01
C ASP A 403 17.21 -20.09 6.84
N VAL A 404 17.90 -19.58 7.88
CA VAL A 404 18.83 -20.35 8.74
C VAL A 404 18.20 -21.60 9.35
N ARG A 405 16.88 -21.59 9.60
CA ARG A 405 16.17 -22.73 10.18
C ARG A 405 15.85 -23.78 9.13
N LEU A 406 15.36 -23.36 7.97
CA LEU A 406 14.96 -24.23 6.87
C LEU A 406 16.15 -24.84 6.14
N SER A 407 17.26 -24.09 5.99
CA SER A 407 18.47 -24.56 5.30
C SER A 407 19.09 -25.80 5.91
N LYS A 408 18.95 -26.00 7.24
CA LYS A 408 19.42 -27.23 7.93
C LYS A 408 18.57 -28.43 7.55
N VAL A 409 17.25 -28.24 7.47
CA VAL A 409 16.28 -29.32 7.13
C VAL A 409 16.30 -29.62 5.63
N ALA A 410 16.62 -28.62 4.79
CA ALA A 410 16.71 -28.78 3.36
C ALA A 410 17.78 -29.80 2.92
N LYS A 411 18.91 -29.85 3.62
CA LYS A 411 20.03 -30.77 3.34
C LYS A 411 19.68 -32.23 3.60
N ASP A 412 18.72 -32.49 4.51
CA ASP A 412 18.33 -33.83 4.92
C ASP A 412 17.11 -34.37 4.14
N LEU A 413 16.31 -33.48 3.53
CA LEU A 413 15.05 -33.83 2.90
C LEU A 413 14.99 -33.65 1.37
N LEU A 414 15.94 -32.93 0.75
CA LEU A 414 16.08 -32.73 -0.69
C LEU A 414 17.14 -33.62 -1.29
#